data_3464f61fe9df818be62547d296574173
#
_entry.id   3464f61fe9df818be62547d296574173
#
_cell.length_a   1.000
_cell.length_b   1.000
_cell.length_c   1.000
_cell.angle_alpha   90.00
_cell.angle_beta   90.00
_cell.angle_gamma   90.00
#
_symmetry.space_group_name_H-M   'P 1'
#
loop_
_entity.id
_entity.type
_entity.pdbx_description
1 polymer ?
#
loop_
_entity_poly.entity_id
_entity_poly.type
_entity_poly.pdbx_seq_one_letter_code
_entity_poly.pdbx_strand_id
1 'polypeptide(L)'
;MQKRTWIGGHKSSVLSLDVSREGILASGGEEELCVWSKDGAPQTKLSCSSAESKEVNSVCFCGKNPERLYASCGNKIFGYDLRNLSSTVCEFEFNEEEINQVTIHDRGAYLAACDDSGEVKVVDIQSCRLFKTLTRKHENICSTVQFRPSRPWEIVSGGMDFKVISWDFSSGRSLQQLNVQELGEDSQEGAYFVNPPFVHSIHMAGNGRKFASGLGKKVLYVSSRGGVL
;
A
#
# COMPACT_ATOMS: atom_id res chain seq x y z
N MET A 1 22.02 -6.95 -19.06
CA MET A 1 21.44 -6.38 -17.83
C MET A 1 22.57 -6.21 -16.84
N GLN A 2 22.92 -4.99 -16.41
CA GLN A 2 23.96 -4.77 -15.42
C GLN A 2 23.33 -4.93 -14.02
N LYS A 3 23.86 -5.86 -13.23
CA LYS A 3 23.53 -6.01 -11.83
C LYS A 3 24.29 -4.93 -11.05
N ARG A 4 23.59 -4.09 -10.30
CA ARG A 4 24.17 -3.14 -9.35
C ARG A 4 23.74 -3.54 -7.94
N THR A 5 24.70 -3.57 -7.01
CA THR A 5 24.41 -3.77 -5.59
C THR A 5 24.58 -2.41 -4.90
N TRP A 6 23.54 -1.96 -4.25
CA TRP A 6 23.58 -0.74 -3.45
C TRP A 6 24.00 -1.10 -2.03
N ILE A 7 25.03 -0.43 -1.54
CA ILE A 7 25.64 -0.70 -0.23
C ILE A 7 25.42 0.49 0.71
N GLY A 8 25.42 0.22 2.01
CA GLY A 8 25.22 1.25 3.04
C GLY A 8 23.74 1.46 3.40
N GLY A 9 22.84 0.59 2.92
CA GLY A 9 21.42 0.59 3.25
C GLY A 9 21.06 -0.27 4.46
N HIS A 10 19.99 -1.02 4.32
CA HIS A 10 19.43 -1.88 5.37
C HIS A 10 20.41 -2.95 5.84
N LYS A 11 20.32 -3.30 7.12
CA LYS A 11 21.07 -4.42 7.74
C LYS A 11 20.21 -5.68 7.84
N SER A 12 18.91 -5.55 7.65
CA SER A 12 17.89 -6.60 7.73
C SER A 12 17.02 -6.61 6.47
N SER A 13 15.92 -7.33 6.51
CA SER A 13 14.98 -7.49 5.37
C SER A 13 14.44 -6.15 4.89
N VAL A 14 14.29 -6.01 3.59
CA VAL A 14 13.58 -4.90 2.95
C VAL A 14 12.15 -5.34 2.72
N LEU A 15 11.20 -4.64 3.31
CA LEU A 15 9.77 -4.98 3.29
C LEU A 15 9.01 -4.22 2.20
N SER A 16 9.44 -3.00 1.89
CA SER A 16 8.75 -2.15 0.93
C SER A 16 9.69 -1.28 0.10
N LEU A 17 9.24 -0.94 -1.09
CA LEU A 17 9.96 -0.10 -2.04
C LEU A 17 8.98 0.82 -2.77
N ASP A 18 9.39 2.06 -3.01
CA ASP A 18 8.74 2.95 -3.96
C ASP A 18 9.77 3.85 -4.66
N VAL A 19 9.44 4.29 -5.87
CA VAL A 19 10.32 5.13 -6.69
C VAL A 19 9.59 6.39 -7.12
N SER A 20 10.17 7.54 -6.80
CA SER A 20 9.63 8.83 -7.23
C SER A 20 9.72 9.00 -8.75
N ARG A 21 8.96 9.93 -9.31
CA ARG A 21 9.04 10.30 -10.74
C ARG A 21 10.42 10.80 -11.16
N GLU A 22 11.21 11.28 -10.23
CA GLU A 22 12.57 11.80 -10.44
C GLU A 22 13.64 10.73 -10.29
N GLY A 23 13.24 9.48 -9.98
CA GLY A 23 14.12 8.35 -9.82
C GLY A 23 14.77 8.23 -8.44
N ILE A 24 14.28 8.96 -7.44
CA ILE A 24 14.65 8.76 -6.03
C ILE A 24 13.95 7.51 -5.56
N LEU A 25 14.66 6.61 -4.88
CA LEU A 25 14.09 5.40 -4.30
C LEU A 25 13.95 5.57 -2.78
N ALA A 26 12.84 5.10 -2.25
CA ALA A 26 12.65 4.87 -0.82
C ALA A 26 12.50 3.38 -0.55
N SER A 27 13.08 2.90 0.54
CA SER A 27 12.97 1.51 0.96
C SER A 27 12.71 1.43 2.46
N GLY A 28 11.65 0.72 2.83
CA GLY A 28 11.31 0.38 4.20
C GLY A 28 11.83 -1.00 4.58
N GLY A 29 12.33 -1.15 5.79
CA GLY A 29 12.82 -2.41 6.35
C GLY A 29 12.43 -2.58 7.80
N GLU A 30 12.96 -3.60 8.44
CA GLU A 30 12.60 -3.97 9.83
C GLU A 30 12.93 -2.90 10.87
N GLU A 31 13.87 -1.98 10.61
CA GLU A 31 14.25 -0.96 11.58
C GLU A 31 14.45 0.43 10.97
N GLU A 32 14.54 0.53 9.65
CA GLU A 32 15.02 1.73 8.98
C GLU A 32 14.20 2.05 7.72
N LEU A 33 13.98 3.33 7.49
CA LEU A 33 13.60 3.90 6.21
C LEU A 33 14.86 4.45 5.54
N CYS A 34 15.19 3.96 4.37
CA CYS A 34 16.34 4.45 3.59
C CYS A 34 15.86 5.22 2.35
N VAL A 35 16.50 6.35 2.08
CA VAL A 35 16.28 7.13 0.85
C VAL A 35 17.57 7.13 0.03
N TRP A 36 17.43 6.87 -1.27
CA TRP A 36 18.52 6.66 -2.20
C TRP A 36 18.41 7.62 -3.37
N SER A 37 19.53 8.12 -3.83
CA SER A 37 19.58 8.89 -5.08
C SER A 37 19.27 8.01 -6.29
N LYS A 38 18.93 8.63 -7.42
CA LYS A 38 18.75 7.94 -8.70
C LYS A 38 19.96 7.11 -9.17
N ASP A 39 21.14 7.43 -8.65
CA ASP A 39 22.37 6.72 -8.98
C ASP A 39 22.68 5.59 -7.98
N GLY A 40 21.83 5.39 -6.97
CA GLY A 40 21.95 4.34 -5.96
C GLY A 40 22.87 4.71 -4.79
N ALA A 41 23.21 5.99 -4.64
CA ALA A 41 23.90 6.44 -3.44
C ALA A 41 22.91 6.64 -2.29
N PRO A 42 23.20 6.15 -1.07
CA PRO A 42 22.37 6.38 0.10
C PRO A 42 22.39 7.89 0.43
N GLN A 43 21.23 8.50 0.52
CA GLN A 43 21.08 9.90 0.91
C GLN A 43 20.89 10.03 2.41
N THR A 44 20.02 9.20 2.97
CA THR A 44 19.74 9.21 4.39
C THR A 44 19.17 7.88 4.86
N LYS A 45 19.29 7.66 6.17
CA LYS A 45 18.61 6.61 6.91
C LYS A 45 17.84 7.25 8.04
N LEU A 46 16.58 6.87 8.16
CA LEU A 46 15.67 7.36 9.18
C LEU A 46 15.23 6.18 10.03
N SER A 47 15.30 6.33 11.34
CA SER A 47 14.68 5.38 12.26
C SER A 47 13.22 5.76 12.40
N CYS A 48 12.34 4.89 11.96
CA CYS A 48 10.93 4.98 12.27
C CYS A 48 10.64 4.08 13.47
N SER A 49 9.89 4.56 14.43
CA SER A 49 9.44 3.73 15.54
C SER A 49 8.05 4.18 15.99
N SER A 50 7.15 3.22 16.10
CA SER A 50 5.94 3.34 16.91
C SER A 50 6.20 2.72 18.29
N ALA A 51 5.23 2.79 19.20
CA ALA A 51 5.34 2.14 20.49
C ALA A 51 5.42 0.60 20.38
N GLU A 52 4.90 0.04 19.28
CA GLU A 52 4.66 -1.39 19.10
C GLU A 52 5.55 -2.03 18.03
N SER A 53 6.04 -1.25 17.05
CA SER A 53 6.82 -1.77 15.93
C SER A 53 7.90 -0.79 15.49
N LYS A 54 8.94 -1.32 14.84
CA LYS A 54 9.96 -0.55 14.11
C LYS A 54 9.94 -0.87 12.61
N GLU A 55 9.09 -1.79 12.19
CA GLU A 55 8.99 -2.24 10.82
C GLU A 55 8.33 -1.20 9.93
N VAL A 56 9.00 -0.88 8.83
CA VAL A 56 8.49 0.04 7.80
C VAL A 56 7.88 -0.80 6.68
N ASN A 57 6.62 -1.21 6.88
CA ASN A 57 5.92 -2.14 6.00
C ASN A 57 5.53 -1.52 4.66
N SER A 58 5.37 -0.21 4.61
CA SER A 58 5.02 0.46 3.37
C SER A 58 5.63 1.84 3.26
N VAL A 59 6.09 2.16 2.04
CA VAL A 59 6.55 3.50 1.67
C VAL A 59 5.83 3.94 0.41
N CYS A 60 5.54 5.25 0.29
CA CYS A 60 4.83 5.79 -0.85
C CYS A 60 5.21 7.24 -1.11
N PHE A 61 5.67 7.55 -2.34
CA PHE A 61 5.89 8.92 -2.79
C PHE A 61 4.58 9.58 -3.23
N CYS A 62 4.44 10.86 -2.94
CA CYS A 62 3.32 11.63 -3.45
C CYS A 62 3.56 12.04 -4.91
N GLY A 63 2.82 11.47 -5.84
CA GLY A 63 2.95 11.77 -7.26
C GLY A 63 2.64 13.22 -7.65
N LYS A 64 1.86 13.95 -6.83
CA LYS A 64 1.53 15.37 -7.03
C LYS A 64 2.57 16.30 -6.41
N ASN A 65 3.15 15.91 -5.28
CA ASN A 65 4.23 16.62 -4.63
C ASN A 65 5.43 15.69 -4.50
N PRO A 66 6.38 15.70 -5.46
CA PRO A 66 7.48 14.74 -5.52
C PRO A 66 8.44 14.84 -4.33
N GLU A 67 8.36 15.91 -3.54
CA GLU A 67 9.16 16.11 -2.34
C GLU A 67 8.56 15.45 -1.09
N ARG A 68 7.36 14.86 -1.22
CA ARG A 68 6.68 14.20 -0.10
C ARG A 68 6.79 12.69 -0.18
N LEU A 69 7.27 12.11 0.92
CA LEU A 69 7.34 10.68 1.16
C LEU A 69 6.53 10.34 2.41
N TYR A 70 5.78 9.24 2.36
CA TYR A 70 5.07 8.70 3.50
C TYR A 70 5.54 7.29 3.76
N ALA A 71 5.65 6.92 5.05
CA ALA A 71 6.04 5.60 5.49
C ALA A 71 5.15 5.14 6.65
N SER A 72 4.70 3.89 6.63
CA SER A 72 4.04 3.28 7.77
C SER A 72 5.05 2.61 8.70
N CYS A 73 4.78 2.68 10.00
CA CYS A 73 5.54 1.95 11.02
C CYS A 73 4.59 1.58 12.15
N GLY A 74 4.33 0.28 12.31
CA GLY A 74 3.25 -0.19 13.17
C GLY A 74 1.91 0.40 12.74
N ASN A 75 1.18 0.97 13.67
CA ASN A 75 -0.13 1.61 13.43
C ASN A 75 -0.05 3.10 13.02
N LYS A 76 1.15 3.64 12.81
CA LYS A 76 1.38 5.06 12.49
C LYS A 76 1.88 5.26 11.07
N ILE A 77 1.60 6.46 10.55
CA ILE A 77 2.11 6.92 9.25
C ILE A 77 2.89 8.21 9.48
N PHE A 78 4.13 8.22 9.01
CA PHE A 78 5.03 9.36 9.07
C PHE A 78 5.16 10.00 7.69
N GLY A 79 5.01 11.31 7.62
CA GLY A 79 5.25 12.09 6.42
C GLY A 79 6.57 12.84 6.50
N TYR A 80 7.33 12.80 5.42
CA TYR A 80 8.66 13.43 5.29
C TYR A 80 8.68 14.40 4.12
N ASP A 81 9.56 15.41 4.25
CA ASP A 81 9.94 16.29 3.14
C ASP A 81 11.36 15.94 2.69
N LEU A 82 11.53 15.54 1.43
CA LEU A 82 12.83 15.11 0.90
C LEU A 82 13.91 16.21 0.94
N ARG A 83 13.50 17.47 1.03
CA ARG A 83 14.42 18.61 1.18
C ARG A 83 14.99 18.74 2.60
N ASN A 84 14.24 18.18 3.58
CA ASN A 84 14.64 18.17 4.98
C ASN A 84 14.12 16.89 5.65
N LEU A 85 14.95 15.87 5.63
CA LEU A 85 14.65 14.56 6.20
C LEU A 85 15.00 14.44 7.69
N SER A 86 15.45 15.53 8.33
CA SER A 86 15.84 15.50 9.75
C SER A 86 14.65 15.39 10.72
N SER A 87 13.43 15.67 10.24
CA SER A 87 12.21 15.61 11.03
C SER A 87 11.00 15.23 10.18
N THR A 88 10.00 14.62 10.81
CA THR A 88 8.70 14.40 10.20
C THR A 88 7.94 15.71 10.03
N VAL A 89 7.18 15.84 8.95
CA VAL A 89 6.32 17.01 8.70
C VAL A 89 4.88 16.78 9.14
N CYS A 90 4.49 15.52 9.25
CA CYS A 90 3.20 15.11 9.82
C CYS A 90 3.28 13.67 10.32
N GLU A 91 2.38 13.35 11.23
CA GLU A 91 2.17 12.02 11.78
C GLU A 91 0.67 11.76 11.83
N PHE A 92 0.26 10.56 11.40
CA PHE A 92 -1.13 10.12 11.46
C PHE A 92 -1.21 8.83 12.29
N GLU A 93 -2.11 8.81 13.27
CA GLU A 93 -2.36 7.70 14.19
C GLU A 93 -3.86 7.44 14.23
N PHE A 94 -4.39 6.88 13.13
CA PHE A 94 -5.82 6.57 13.00
C PHE A 94 -6.09 5.06 12.92
N ASN A 95 -5.06 4.26 12.62
CA ASN A 95 -5.14 2.80 12.61
C ASN A 95 -4.94 2.27 14.02
N GLU A 96 -5.68 1.22 14.38
CA GLU A 96 -5.56 0.56 15.69
C GLU A 96 -4.58 -0.60 15.63
N GLU A 97 -4.44 -1.23 14.46
CA GLU A 97 -3.59 -2.37 14.19
C GLU A 97 -2.46 -2.01 13.23
N GLU A 98 -1.55 -2.94 12.99
CA GLU A 98 -0.40 -2.75 12.11
C GLU A 98 -0.80 -2.48 10.66
N ILE A 99 -0.20 -1.43 10.09
CA ILE A 99 -0.46 -0.99 8.71
C ILE A 99 0.35 -1.82 7.73
N ASN A 100 -0.33 -2.50 6.81
CA ASN A 100 0.27 -3.31 5.77
C ASN A 100 0.66 -2.50 4.53
N GLN A 101 -0.18 -1.54 4.13
CA GLN A 101 0.11 -0.69 2.98
C GLN A 101 -0.47 0.71 3.14
N VAL A 102 0.31 1.70 2.66
CA VAL A 102 -0.13 3.07 2.45
C VAL A 102 -0.11 3.41 0.96
N THR A 103 -1.05 4.23 0.53
CA THR A 103 -1.12 4.74 -0.85
C THR A 103 -1.63 6.16 -0.86
N ILE A 104 -1.33 6.92 -1.92
CA ILE A 104 -1.75 8.31 -2.06
C ILE A 104 -2.59 8.48 -3.31
N HIS A 105 -3.66 9.25 -3.16
CA HIS A 105 -4.51 9.66 -4.26
C HIS A 105 -3.71 10.48 -5.29
N ASP A 106 -3.99 10.31 -6.57
CA ASP A 106 -3.28 10.97 -7.68
C ASP A 106 -3.22 12.49 -7.60
N ARG A 107 -4.21 13.12 -6.95
CA ARG A 107 -4.24 14.57 -6.68
C ARG A 107 -3.49 14.98 -5.40
N GLY A 108 -2.95 14.04 -4.64
CA GLY A 108 -2.23 14.29 -3.39
C GLY A 108 -3.10 14.80 -2.24
N ALA A 109 -4.44 14.68 -2.34
CA ALA A 109 -5.36 15.18 -1.32
C ALA A 109 -5.62 14.15 -0.20
N TYR A 110 -5.62 12.87 -0.54
CA TYR A 110 -5.94 11.79 0.38
C TYR A 110 -4.83 10.76 0.43
N LEU A 111 -4.65 10.19 1.61
CA LEU A 111 -3.83 9.01 1.87
C LEU A 111 -4.76 7.90 2.36
N ALA A 112 -4.52 6.68 1.95
CA ALA A 112 -5.21 5.52 2.48
C ALA A 112 -4.22 4.53 3.08
N ALA A 113 -4.60 3.92 4.20
CA ALA A 113 -3.86 2.87 4.88
C ALA A 113 -4.78 1.69 5.17
N CYS A 114 -4.34 0.49 4.88
CA CYS A 114 -5.00 -0.75 5.27
C CYS A 114 -4.20 -1.45 6.37
N ASP A 115 -4.89 -2.15 7.27
CA ASP A 115 -4.32 -2.74 8.46
C ASP A 115 -4.80 -4.18 8.74
N ASP A 116 -4.27 -4.76 9.80
CA ASP A 116 -4.55 -6.12 10.24
C ASP A 116 -5.99 -6.33 10.72
N SER A 117 -6.69 -5.27 11.11
CA SER A 117 -8.12 -5.36 11.45
C SER A 117 -9.02 -5.58 10.22
N GLY A 118 -8.48 -5.45 9.02
CA GLY A 118 -9.24 -5.50 7.78
C GLY A 118 -9.87 -4.16 7.39
N GLU A 119 -9.58 -3.09 8.11
CA GLU A 119 -10.07 -1.76 7.80
C GLU A 119 -9.18 -1.01 6.82
N VAL A 120 -9.77 -0.03 6.13
CA VAL A 120 -9.03 0.96 5.36
C VAL A 120 -9.36 2.33 5.90
N LYS A 121 -8.36 3.03 6.43
CA LYS A 121 -8.48 4.42 6.88
C LYS A 121 -8.09 5.35 5.73
N VAL A 122 -8.95 6.29 5.41
CA VAL A 122 -8.68 7.35 4.43
C VAL A 122 -8.51 8.66 5.18
N VAL A 123 -7.37 9.30 4.99
CA VAL A 123 -6.96 10.53 5.68
C VAL A 123 -6.94 11.69 4.69
N ASP A 124 -7.50 12.81 5.07
CA ASP A 124 -7.30 14.08 4.37
C ASP A 124 -5.96 14.67 4.79
N ILE A 125 -5.03 14.74 3.84
CA ILE A 125 -3.64 15.15 4.11
C ILE A 125 -3.57 16.63 4.50
N GLN A 126 -4.40 17.49 3.91
CA GLN A 126 -4.35 18.92 4.14
C GLN A 126 -4.87 19.29 5.54
N SER A 127 -5.98 18.69 5.93
CA SER A 127 -6.58 18.95 7.25
C SER A 127 -5.98 18.11 8.37
N CYS A 128 -5.16 17.12 8.03
CA CYS A 128 -4.61 16.11 8.95
C CYS A 128 -5.70 15.39 9.76
N ARG A 129 -6.82 15.05 9.12
CA ARG A 129 -7.98 14.41 9.77
C ARG A 129 -8.36 13.11 9.08
N LEU A 130 -8.87 12.18 9.86
CA LEU A 130 -9.53 11.00 9.33
C LEU A 130 -10.75 11.45 8.51
N PHE A 131 -10.74 11.16 7.22
CA PHE A 131 -11.84 11.47 6.30
C PHE A 131 -12.89 10.37 6.32
N LYS A 132 -12.46 9.10 6.24
CA LYS A 132 -13.38 7.95 6.18
C LYS A 132 -12.71 6.68 6.68
N THR A 133 -13.47 5.82 7.34
CA THR A 133 -13.12 4.43 7.62
C THR A 133 -13.98 3.52 6.74
N LEU A 134 -13.33 2.63 5.99
CA LEU A 134 -13.99 1.59 5.21
C LEU A 134 -13.90 0.29 6.01
N THR A 135 -15.03 -0.17 6.52
CA THR A 135 -15.09 -1.27 7.51
C THR A 135 -16.11 -2.33 7.13
N ARG A 136 -16.09 -3.46 7.84
CA ARG A 136 -17.11 -4.52 7.83
C ARG A 136 -17.27 -5.25 6.51
N LYS A 137 -16.23 -5.31 5.69
CA LYS A 137 -16.25 -6.08 4.44
C LYS A 137 -15.11 -7.06 4.33
N HIS A 138 -13.89 -6.67 4.74
CA HIS A 138 -12.85 -7.65 4.99
C HIS A 138 -13.08 -8.30 6.36
N GLU A 139 -12.96 -9.61 6.39
CA GLU A 139 -13.13 -10.48 7.58
C GLU A 139 -11.79 -10.97 8.12
N ASN A 140 -10.70 -10.53 7.50
CA ASN A 140 -9.32 -10.83 7.87
C ASN A 140 -8.43 -9.67 7.44
N ILE A 141 -7.14 -9.74 7.67
CA ILE A 141 -6.10 -8.79 7.32
C ILE A 141 -6.34 -8.18 5.93
N CYS A 142 -6.40 -6.86 5.86
CA CYS A 142 -6.35 -6.13 4.59
C CYS A 142 -4.88 -5.88 4.24
N SER A 143 -4.35 -6.64 3.29
CA SER A 143 -2.93 -6.64 2.95
C SER A 143 -2.54 -5.57 1.94
N THR A 144 -3.49 -5.06 1.16
CA THR A 144 -3.21 -4.13 0.06
C THR A 144 -4.35 -3.18 -0.20
N VAL A 145 -4.00 -1.94 -0.57
CA VAL A 145 -4.96 -0.89 -0.93
C VAL A 145 -4.38 0.03 -2.01
N GLN A 146 -5.20 0.39 -3.01
CA GLN A 146 -4.78 1.29 -4.08
C GLN A 146 -5.91 2.24 -4.48
N PHE A 147 -5.61 3.54 -4.58
CA PHE A 147 -6.53 4.48 -5.24
C PHE A 147 -6.62 4.15 -6.73
N ARG A 148 -7.83 4.34 -7.28
CA ARG A 148 -8.07 4.10 -8.69
C ARG A 148 -7.78 5.37 -9.51
N PRO A 149 -6.74 5.37 -10.37
CA PRO A 149 -6.41 6.54 -11.17
C PRO A 149 -7.59 7.02 -12.03
N SER A 150 -7.73 8.32 -12.16
CA SER A 150 -8.83 8.97 -12.92
C SER A 150 -10.24 8.71 -12.37
N ARG A 151 -10.37 8.13 -11.19
CA ARG A 151 -11.62 7.90 -10.47
C ARG A 151 -11.54 8.57 -9.10
N PRO A 152 -12.09 9.78 -8.93
CA PRO A 152 -11.78 10.65 -7.80
C PRO A 152 -12.20 10.11 -6.44
N TRP A 153 -13.11 9.13 -6.41
CA TRP A 153 -13.66 8.58 -5.17
C TRP A 153 -13.54 7.05 -5.06
N GLU A 154 -12.84 6.42 -6.02
CA GLU A 154 -12.72 4.98 -6.02
C GLU A 154 -11.37 4.52 -5.44
N ILE A 155 -11.44 3.51 -4.58
CA ILE A 155 -10.29 2.79 -4.01
C ILE A 155 -10.56 1.29 -4.11
N VAL A 156 -9.51 0.49 -4.23
CA VAL A 156 -9.61 -0.97 -4.24
C VAL A 156 -8.72 -1.52 -3.15
N SER A 157 -9.25 -2.45 -2.38
CA SER A 157 -8.52 -3.18 -1.34
C SER A 157 -8.53 -4.69 -1.59
N GLY A 158 -7.54 -5.38 -1.06
CA GLY A 158 -7.44 -6.82 -1.09
C GLY A 158 -6.98 -7.37 0.24
N GLY A 159 -7.44 -8.56 0.61
CA GLY A 159 -7.16 -9.11 1.92
C GLY A 159 -6.91 -10.62 1.93
N MET A 160 -6.53 -11.11 3.11
CA MET A 160 -6.34 -12.53 3.38
C MET A 160 -7.67 -13.27 3.57
N ASP A 161 -8.79 -12.59 3.43
CA ASP A 161 -10.14 -13.14 3.34
C ASP A 161 -10.56 -13.52 1.92
N PHE A 162 -9.58 -13.58 0.98
CA PHE A 162 -9.77 -13.90 -0.44
C PHE A 162 -10.63 -12.90 -1.21
N LYS A 163 -10.82 -11.70 -0.67
CA LYS A 163 -11.68 -10.69 -1.28
C LYS A 163 -10.85 -9.57 -1.90
N VAL A 164 -11.31 -9.14 -3.08
CA VAL A 164 -10.95 -7.84 -3.67
C VAL A 164 -12.19 -6.98 -3.67
N ILE A 165 -12.11 -5.80 -3.05
CA ILE A 165 -13.26 -4.93 -2.84
C ILE A 165 -13.00 -3.57 -3.45
N SER A 166 -13.90 -3.12 -4.32
CA SER A 166 -13.92 -1.75 -4.83
C SER A 166 -14.87 -0.91 -3.97
N TRP A 167 -14.43 0.29 -3.63
CA TRP A 167 -15.18 1.19 -2.75
C TRP A 167 -15.35 2.57 -3.37
N ASP A 168 -16.46 3.20 -3.06
CA ASP A 168 -16.59 4.64 -3.07
C ASP A 168 -16.25 5.17 -1.67
N PHE A 169 -15.04 5.70 -1.50
CA PHE A 169 -14.60 6.17 -0.19
C PHE A 169 -15.23 7.50 0.23
N SER A 170 -15.88 8.25 -0.67
CA SER A 170 -16.64 9.44 -0.29
C SER A 170 -17.86 9.09 0.53
N SER A 171 -18.57 8.05 0.12
CA SER A 171 -19.75 7.53 0.83
C SER A 171 -19.41 6.43 1.85
N GLY A 172 -18.26 5.78 1.71
CA GLY A 172 -17.86 4.61 2.49
C GLY A 172 -18.53 3.31 2.05
N ARG A 173 -19.15 3.28 0.84
CA ARG A 173 -19.88 2.11 0.33
C ARG A 173 -18.97 1.22 -0.53
N SER A 174 -19.12 -0.10 -0.39
CA SER A 174 -18.55 -1.03 -1.35
C SER A 174 -19.35 -0.99 -2.64
N LEU A 175 -18.66 -0.82 -3.78
CA LEU A 175 -19.22 -0.83 -5.12
C LEU A 175 -19.30 -2.23 -5.70
N GLN A 176 -18.25 -3.01 -5.48
CA GLN A 176 -18.10 -4.37 -5.98
C GLN A 176 -17.23 -5.18 -5.03
N GLN A 177 -17.57 -6.45 -4.87
CA GLN A 177 -16.78 -7.41 -4.13
C GLN A 177 -16.56 -8.64 -5.01
N LEU A 178 -15.32 -9.10 -5.07
CA LEU A 178 -14.91 -10.27 -5.82
C LEU A 178 -14.25 -11.26 -4.84
N ASN A 179 -14.77 -12.48 -4.77
CA ASN A 179 -14.12 -13.56 -4.04
C ASN A 179 -13.21 -14.35 -5.02
N VAL A 180 -11.91 -14.30 -4.78
CA VAL A 180 -10.93 -14.93 -5.68
C VAL A 180 -10.93 -16.47 -5.60
N GLN A 181 -11.49 -17.05 -4.56
CA GLN A 181 -11.68 -18.50 -4.46
C GLN A 181 -12.70 -19.03 -5.48
N GLU A 182 -13.72 -18.22 -5.79
CA GLU A 182 -14.80 -18.60 -6.72
C GLU A 182 -14.37 -18.53 -8.19
N LEU A 183 -13.19 -17.97 -8.48
CA LEU A 183 -12.66 -17.80 -9.84
C LEU A 183 -11.76 -18.94 -10.30
N GLY A 184 -11.53 -19.95 -9.49
CA GLY A 184 -10.67 -21.10 -9.80
C GLY A 184 -11.47 -22.29 -10.33
N GLU A 185 -11.13 -22.78 -11.53
CA GLU A 185 -11.63 -24.08 -12.03
C GLU A 185 -10.99 -25.28 -11.33
N ASP A 186 -9.93 -25.07 -10.54
CA ASP A 186 -9.20 -26.13 -9.83
C ASP A 186 -9.76 -26.36 -8.42
N SER A 187 -10.93 -26.95 -8.33
CA SER A 187 -11.52 -27.48 -7.10
C SER A 187 -10.84 -28.79 -6.61
N GLN A 188 -9.51 -28.87 -6.66
CA GLN A 188 -8.81 -29.93 -5.93
C GLN A 188 -8.70 -29.50 -4.46
N GLU A 189 -9.54 -30.08 -3.63
CA GLU A 189 -9.69 -29.80 -2.18
C GLU A 189 -8.39 -29.81 -1.35
N GLY A 190 -7.27 -30.27 -1.88
CA GLY A 190 -5.97 -30.29 -1.19
C GLY A 190 -5.02 -29.15 -1.53
N ALA A 191 -5.26 -28.39 -2.62
CA ALA A 191 -4.31 -27.39 -3.12
C ALA A 191 -4.29 -26.07 -2.31
N TYR A 192 -5.36 -25.76 -1.61
CA TYR A 192 -5.49 -24.54 -0.81
C TYR A 192 -4.76 -24.58 0.53
N PHE A 193 -4.49 -25.78 1.05
CA PHE A 193 -3.84 -25.93 2.36
C PHE A 193 -2.37 -25.48 2.37
N VAL A 194 -1.69 -25.59 1.22
CA VAL A 194 -0.25 -25.28 1.13
C VAL A 194 0.02 -23.83 0.71
N ASN A 195 -0.89 -23.24 -0.07
CA ASN A 195 -0.75 -21.87 -0.55
C ASN A 195 -2.12 -21.30 -0.90
N PRO A 196 -2.85 -20.76 0.08
CA PRO A 196 -4.18 -20.17 -0.13
C PRO A 196 -4.11 -18.99 -1.10
N PRO A 197 -5.19 -18.68 -1.86
CA PRO A 197 -5.21 -17.57 -2.80
C PRO A 197 -5.44 -16.23 -2.10
N PHE A 198 -4.68 -15.96 -1.03
CA PHE A 198 -4.68 -14.65 -0.39
C PHE A 198 -4.34 -13.56 -1.39
N VAL A 199 -4.98 -12.42 -1.24
CA VAL A 199 -4.65 -11.24 -2.06
C VAL A 199 -3.50 -10.49 -1.41
N HIS A 200 -2.28 -10.67 -1.93
CA HIS A 200 -1.07 -10.08 -1.34
C HIS A 200 -0.77 -8.66 -1.85
N SER A 201 -1.14 -8.38 -3.09
CA SER A 201 -0.83 -7.07 -3.69
C SER A 201 -1.83 -6.72 -4.78
N ILE A 202 -2.08 -5.44 -4.95
CA ILE A 202 -2.85 -4.88 -6.07
C ILE A 202 -2.01 -3.79 -6.72
N HIS A 203 -1.98 -3.78 -8.05
CA HIS A 203 -1.40 -2.68 -8.80
C HIS A 203 -2.34 -2.21 -9.91
N MET A 204 -2.59 -0.89 -9.93
CA MET A 204 -3.50 -0.26 -10.87
C MET A 204 -2.79 0.16 -12.15
N ALA A 205 -3.40 -0.08 -13.30
CA ALA A 205 -2.97 0.56 -14.54
C ALA A 205 -3.23 2.08 -14.47
N GLY A 206 -2.31 2.87 -15.03
CA GLY A 206 -2.38 4.34 -14.94
C GLY A 206 -3.66 4.99 -15.49
N ASN A 207 -4.44 4.27 -16.31
CA ASN A 207 -5.75 4.73 -16.80
C ASN A 207 -6.92 4.35 -15.88
N GLY A 208 -6.68 3.69 -14.75
CA GLY A 208 -7.69 3.25 -13.78
C GLY A 208 -8.70 2.21 -14.28
N ARG A 209 -8.53 1.69 -15.51
CA ARG A 209 -9.47 0.73 -16.12
C ARG A 209 -9.19 -0.72 -15.77
N LYS A 210 -7.97 -1.01 -15.38
CA LYS A 210 -7.49 -2.37 -15.14
C LYS A 210 -6.61 -2.40 -13.91
N PHE A 211 -6.59 -3.54 -13.24
CA PHE A 211 -5.60 -3.81 -12.20
C PHE A 211 -5.18 -5.27 -12.23
N ALA A 212 -4.01 -5.54 -11.71
CA ALA A 212 -3.51 -6.86 -11.44
C ALA A 212 -3.45 -7.08 -9.94
N SER A 213 -3.79 -8.28 -9.50
CA SER A 213 -3.69 -8.71 -8.11
C SER A 213 -2.78 -9.92 -8.02
N GLY A 214 -1.76 -9.83 -7.19
CA GLY A 214 -0.91 -10.97 -6.84
C GLY A 214 -1.59 -11.84 -5.80
N LEU A 215 -1.84 -13.10 -6.15
CA LEU A 215 -2.39 -14.12 -5.28
C LEU A 215 -1.31 -15.13 -4.90
N GLY A 216 -1.57 -15.98 -3.91
CA GLY A 216 -0.62 -16.98 -3.46
C GLY A 216 0.00 -17.84 -4.58
N LYS A 217 -0.76 -18.21 -5.61
CA LYS A 217 -0.30 -19.04 -6.75
C LYS A 217 -0.51 -18.44 -8.12
N LYS A 218 -1.31 -17.39 -8.23
CA LYS A 218 -1.82 -16.86 -9.50
C LYS A 218 -1.74 -15.32 -9.51
N VAL A 219 -1.82 -14.75 -10.69
CA VAL A 219 -2.10 -13.33 -10.87
C VAL A 219 -3.51 -13.19 -11.41
N LEU A 220 -4.34 -12.42 -10.71
CA LEU A 220 -5.67 -12.06 -11.15
C LEU A 220 -5.58 -10.74 -11.94
N TYR A 221 -6.15 -10.74 -13.13
CA TYR A 221 -6.25 -9.53 -13.94
C TYR A 221 -7.72 -9.10 -14.07
N VAL A 222 -8.05 -7.91 -13.63
CA VAL A 222 -9.42 -7.40 -13.64
C VAL A 222 -9.54 -6.19 -14.57
N SER A 223 -10.55 -6.22 -15.44
CA SER A 223 -10.89 -5.11 -16.33
C SER A 223 -12.22 -4.48 -15.93
N SER A 224 -12.32 -3.15 -15.98
CA SER A 224 -13.53 -2.39 -15.66
C SER A 224 -14.74 -2.66 -16.57
N ARG A 225 -14.57 -3.47 -17.62
CA ARG A 225 -15.67 -3.93 -18.49
C ARG A 225 -16.28 -5.27 -18.05
N GLY A 226 -15.99 -5.72 -16.82
CA GLY A 226 -16.63 -6.90 -16.23
C GLY A 226 -16.03 -8.25 -16.66
N GLY A 227 -14.86 -8.26 -17.26
CA GLY A 227 -14.13 -9.49 -17.56
C GLY A 227 -13.00 -9.73 -16.55
N VAL A 228 -13.04 -10.85 -15.86
CA VAL A 228 -11.89 -11.46 -15.20
C VAL A 228 -11.18 -12.30 -16.26
N LEU A 229 -9.89 -12.09 -16.46
CA LEU A 229 -9.05 -12.89 -17.34
C LEU A 229 -8.06 -13.72 -16.54
#